data_d7f3b89f57ac6e40052424a40df1da7e
#
_entry.id   d7f3b89f57ac6e40052424a40df1da7e
#
_cell.length_a   1.000
_cell.length_b   1.000
_cell.length_c   1.000
_cell.angle_alpha   90.00
_cell.angle_beta   90.00
_cell.angle_gamma   90.00
#
_symmetry.space_group_name_H-M   'P 1'
#
loop_
_entity.id
_entity.type
_entity.pdbx_description
1 polymer ?
#
loop_
_entity_poly.entity_id
_entity_poly.type
_entity_poly.pdbx_seq_one_letter_code
_entity_poly.pdbx_strand_id
1 'polypeptide(L)'
;MKKQLLSAVCLLAAFISTEAQKPDTAWLMVHYKFTHVDDTTSRAHPYIENTVLFVGKSASAYKSYDGLVADQQFKKAYAEAVASSPDGHPMINRRGVGSRTQYYQYPAEQKLFTKDALMVNDYLIEGPMPVIDWKISGDTATFGGLHCQKATGHFGGRDYIVWFCPDLPVHAGPWKLNGLPGVIVEAHDTKNEVVFKFNGVEKTVPSPAKGQSTGGATDENDLPPILRGLNDDPNVIAPPARLTKTTQKEFDKLRAAMEKDPAAFAQAINAANSREGGPKMDHVVVGPKGKGPVFNNPMELPEK
;
A
#
# COMPACT_ATOMS: atom_id res chain seq x y z
N MET A 1 45.27 -47.66 21.50
CA MET A 1 44.57 -47.63 20.23
C MET A 1 43.25 -46.87 20.47
N LYS A 2 43.22 -45.58 20.16
CA LYS A 2 42.04 -44.71 20.38
C LYS A 2 41.23 -44.68 19.09
N LYS A 3 40.00 -45.19 19.14
CA LYS A 3 39.03 -45.07 18.06
C LYS A 3 38.40 -43.68 18.12
N GLN A 4 38.67 -42.85 17.12
CA GLN A 4 37.97 -41.62 16.91
C GLN A 4 36.65 -41.91 16.20
N LEU A 5 35.53 -41.60 16.88
CA LEU A 5 34.21 -41.50 16.23
C LEU A 5 34.11 -40.15 15.52
N LEU A 6 34.09 -40.18 14.19
CA LEU A 6 33.71 -39.04 13.37
C LEU A 6 32.19 -38.93 13.42
N SER A 7 31.65 -37.96 14.18
CA SER A 7 30.25 -37.53 14.07
C SER A 7 30.09 -36.67 12.82
N ALA A 8 29.46 -37.21 11.79
CA ALA A 8 29.01 -36.43 10.65
C ALA A 8 27.75 -35.68 11.06
N VAL A 9 27.90 -34.39 11.36
CA VAL A 9 26.77 -33.45 11.49
C VAL A 9 26.33 -33.09 10.07
N CYS A 10 25.27 -33.73 9.59
CA CYS A 10 24.55 -33.26 8.38
C CYS A 10 23.85 -31.93 8.73
N LEU A 11 24.45 -30.82 8.33
CA LEU A 11 23.75 -29.56 8.25
C LEU A 11 22.69 -29.67 7.13
N LEU A 12 21.45 -29.94 7.53
CA LEU A 12 20.29 -29.71 6.65
C LEU A 12 20.15 -28.18 6.49
N ALA A 13 20.77 -27.62 5.45
CA ALA A 13 20.45 -26.30 4.99
C ALA A 13 19.01 -26.35 4.43
N ALA A 14 18.04 -25.96 5.25
CA ALA A 14 16.69 -25.68 4.77
C ALA A 14 16.81 -24.51 3.81
N PHE A 15 16.82 -24.79 2.51
CA PHE A 15 16.56 -23.78 1.49
C PHE A 15 15.12 -23.32 1.69
N ILE A 16 14.94 -22.24 2.45
CA ILE A 16 13.70 -21.49 2.46
C ILE A 16 13.67 -20.82 1.08
N SER A 17 13.03 -21.49 0.12
CA SER A 17 12.67 -20.87 -1.14
C SER A 17 11.71 -19.75 -0.78
N THR A 18 12.18 -18.51 -0.82
CA THR A 18 11.29 -17.36 -0.80
C THR A 18 10.59 -17.36 -2.15
N GLU A 19 9.49 -18.12 -2.27
CA GLU A 19 8.63 -17.97 -3.43
C GLU A 19 8.13 -16.53 -3.45
N ALA A 20 8.50 -15.81 -4.52
CA ALA A 20 7.91 -14.51 -4.78
C ALA A 20 6.41 -14.73 -4.96
N GLN A 21 5.58 -13.89 -4.33
CA GLN A 21 4.14 -13.95 -4.48
C GLN A 21 3.77 -13.96 -5.96
N LYS A 22 2.93 -14.91 -6.38
CA LYS A 22 2.45 -14.97 -7.76
C LYS A 22 1.61 -13.73 -8.03
N PRO A 23 1.94 -12.97 -9.08
CA PRO A 23 1.10 -11.85 -9.48
C PRO A 23 -0.32 -12.33 -9.79
N ASP A 24 -1.32 -11.59 -9.29
CA ASP A 24 -2.72 -11.77 -9.65
C ASP A 24 -3.17 -10.59 -10.52
N THR A 25 -4.31 -10.71 -11.18
CA THR A 25 -4.88 -9.64 -12.00
C THR A 25 -6.25 -9.28 -11.46
N ALA A 26 -6.46 -7.99 -11.21
CA ALA A 26 -7.74 -7.49 -10.78
C ALA A 26 -8.79 -7.70 -11.89
N TRP A 27 -9.95 -8.20 -11.53
CA TRP A 27 -11.14 -8.28 -12.38
C TRP A 27 -12.22 -7.29 -11.94
N LEU A 28 -12.04 -6.71 -10.75
CA LEU A 28 -12.97 -5.77 -10.14
C LEU A 28 -12.19 -4.69 -9.39
N MET A 29 -12.71 -3.48 -9.41
CA MET A 29 -12.29 -2.38 -8.53
C MET A 29 -13.47 -1.90 -7.70
N VAL A 30 -13.23 -1.67 -6.40
CA VAL A 30 -14.18 -1.02 -5.49
C VAL A 30 -13.57 0.31 -5.07
N HIS A 31 -14.29 1.39 -5.32
CA HIS A 31 -13.87 2.75 -4.98
C HIS A 31 -14.44 3.16 -3.64
N TYR A 32 -13.62 3.89 -2.87
CA TYR A 32 -14.04 4.44 -1.59
C TYR A 32 -13.68 5.93 -1.52
N LYS A 33 -14.54 6.69 -0.84
CA LYS A 33 -14.14 7.96 -0.24
C LYS A 33 -13.66 7.64 1.17
N PHE A 34 -12.36 7.68 1.37
CA PHE A 34 -11.74 7.50 2.68
C PHE A 34 -11.75 8.81 3.44
N THR A 35 -12.13 8.76 4.73
CA THR A 35 -12.10 9.90 5.64
C THR A 35 -11.49 9.44 6.96
N HIS A 36 -10.53 10.21 7.47
CA HIS A 36 -9.89 9.94 8.74
C HIS A 36 -9.76 11.23 9.56
N VAL A 37 -10.34 11.23 10.75
CA VAL A 37 -10.13 12.27 11.76
C VAL A 37 -8.82 11.97 12.45
N ASP A 38 -7.70 12.34 11.84
CA ASP A 38 -6.33 12.09 12.33
C ASP A 38 -5.93 13.06 13.47
N ASP A 39 -6.60 14.23 13.53
CA ASP A 39 -6.51 15.19 14.63
C ASP A 39 -7.87 15.38 15.31
N THR A 40 -8.03 14.84 16.52
CA THR A 40 -9.27 14.96 17.29
C THR A 40 -9.53 16.38 17.80
N THR A 41 -8.53 17.27 17.76
CA THR A 41 -8.69 18.69 18.12
C THR A 41 -9.22 19.52 16.94
N SER A 42 -9.21 18.96 15.72
CA SER A 42 -9.64 19.60 14.47
C SER A 42 -10.61 18.72 13.66
N ARG A 43 -11.60 18.14 14.31
CA ARG A 43 -12.56 17.18 13.71
C ARG A 43 -13.29 17.69 12.47
N ALA A 44 -13.40 19.01 12.30
CA ALA A 44 -14.04 19.62 11.13
C ALA A 44 -13.17 19.55 9.86
N HIS A 45 -11.89 19.20 9.97
CA HIS A 45 -10.93 19.12 8.88
C HIS A 45 -10.25 17.75 8.83
N PRO A 46 -11.01 16.66 8.62
CA PRO A 46 -10.44 15.33 8.53
C PRO A 46 -9.59 15.18 7.27
N TYR A 47 -8.67 14.24 7.28
CA TYR A 47 -8.03 13.78 6.06
C TYR A 47 -9.06 13.11 5.15
N ILE A 48 -9.07 13.44 3.86
CA ILE A 48 -9.99 12.89 2.86
C ILE A 48 -9.20 12.51 1.62
N GLU A 49 -9.47 11.30 1.10
CA GLU A 49 -8.81 10.75 -0.07
C GLU A 49 -9.75 9.81 -0.83
N ASN A 50 -9.69 9.81 -2.17
CA ASN A 50 -10.29 8.73 -2.94
C ASN A 50 -9.31 7.56 -3.01
N THR A 51 -9.78 6.38 -2.65
CA THR A 51 -9.01 5.16 -2.60
C THR A 51 -9.69 4.05 -3.40
N VAL A 52 -8.94 3.03 -3.78
CA VAL A 52 -9.43 1.91 -4.58
C VAL A 52 -8.90 0.59 -4.07
N LEU A 53 -9.77 -0.42 -4.04
CA LEU A 53 -9.43 -1.82 -3.80
C LEU A 53 -9.49 -2.56 -5.14
N PHE A 54 -8.35 -3.04 -5.60
CA PHE A 54 -8.23 -3.98 -6.71
C PHE A 54 -8.48 -5.39 -6.20
N VAL A 55 -9.42 -6.10 -6.79
CA VAL A 55 -9.83 -7.44 -6.38
C VAL A 55 -9.45 -8.43 -7.47
N GLY A 56 -8.53 -9.33 -7.15
CA GLY A 56 -8.12 -10.47 -7.96
C GLY A 56 -8.85 -11.74 -7.53
N LYS A 57 -8.40 -12.89 -8.03
CA LYS A 57 -8.94 -14.21 -7.67
C LYS A 57 -8.35 -14.72 -6.35
N SER A 58 -7.10 -14.44 -6.09
CA SER A 58 -6.30 -14.94 -4.95
C SER A 58 -5.72 -13.85 -4.08
N ALA A 59 -5.68 -12.60 -4.58
CA ALA A 59 -5.10 -11.47 -3.89
C ALA A 59 -5.92 -10.19 -4.09
N SER A 60 -5.69 -9.20 -3.23
CA SER A 60 -6.22 -7.85 -3.40
C SER A 60 -5.16 -6.79 -3.11
N ALA A 61 -5.34 -5.59 -3.68
CA ALA A 61 -4.47 -4.45 -3.41
C ALA A 61 -5.30 -3.20 -3.15
N TYR A 62 -5.05 -2.53 -2.01
CA TYR A 62 -5.67 -1.27 -1.65
C TYR A 62 -4.67 -0.13 -1.80
N LYS A 63 -5.05 0.91 -2.55
CA LYS A 63 -4.16 2.01 -2.95
C LYS A 63 -4.91 3.36 -3.00
N SER A 64 -4.14 4.46 -3.01
CA SER A 64 -4.65 5.79 -3.35
C SER A 64 -5.13 5.83 -4.80
N TYR A 65 -6.40 6.15 -5.04
CA TYR A 65 -6.92 6.39 -6.38
C TYR A 65 -6.47 7.78 -6.90
N ASP A 66 -6.49 8.78 -6.02
CA ASP A 66 -6.01 10.12 -6.34
C ASP A 66 -4.53 10.09 -6.76
N GLY A 67 -3.71 9.25 -6.08
CA GLY A 67 -2.32 9.02 -6.46
C GLY A 67 -2.17 8.37 -7.84
N LEU A 68 -2.96 7.34 -8.15
CA LEU A 68 -2.94 6.67 -9.44
C LEU A 68 -3.31 7.63 -10.59
N VAL A 69 -4.34 8.46 -10.39
CA VAL A 69 -4.75 9.47 -11.38
C VAL A 69 -3.65 10.52 -11.58
N ALA A 70 -3.05 11.01 -10.49
CA ALA A 70 -1.95 11.98 -10.55
C ALA A 70 -0.73 11.40 -11.28
N ASP A 71 -0.40 10.14 -11.05
CA ASP A 71 0.71 9.45 -11.73
C ASP A 71 0.46 9.31 -13.24
N GLN A 72 -0.76 9.00 -13.65
CA GLN A 72 -1.12 8.94 -15.06
C GLN A 72 -1.05 10.33 -15.73
N GLN A 73 -1.55 11.36 -15.06
CA GLN A 73 -1.46 12.75 -15.54
C GLN A 73 0.00 13.19 -15.66
N PHE A 74 0.83 12.87 -14.66
CA PHE A 74 2.24 13.17 -14.70
C PHE A 74 2.96 12.50 -15.87
N LYS A 75 2.70 11.19 -16.11
CA LYS A 75 3.27 10.47 -17.27
C LYS A 75 2.95 11.15 -18.59
N LYS A 76 1.69 11.55 -18.77
CA LYS A 76 1.26 12.27 -19.97
C LYS A 76 1.98 13.61 -20.11
N ALA A 77 1.99 14.42 -19.06
CA ALA A 77 2.67 15.72 -19.05
C ALA A 77 4.18 15.59 -19.29
N TYR A 78 4.83 14.54 -18.72
CA TYR A 78 6.24 14.29 -18.96
C TYR A 78 6.52 13.93 -20.41
N ALA A 79 5.71 13.06 -21.03
CA ALA A 79 5.86 12.70 -22.44
C ALA A 79 5.69 13.89 -23.37
N GLU A 80 4.73 14.77 -23.11
CA GLU A 80 4.52 16.03 -23.84
C GLU A 80 5.69 16.99 -23.68
N ALA A 81 6.22 17.10 -22.44
CA ALA A 81 7.38 17.94 -22.16
C ALA A 81 8.66 17.43 -22.83
N VAL A 82 8.89 16.11 -22.86
CA VAL A 82 10.02 15.52 -23.62
C VAL A 82 9.91 15.83 -25.11
N ALA A 83 8.71 15.68 -25.70
CA ALA A 83 8.49 15.95 -27.12
C ALA A 83 8.73 17.41 -27.51
N SER A 84 8.57 18.34 -26.58
CA SER A 84 8.77 19.79 -26.78
C SER A 84 10.11 20.32 -26.28
N SER A 85 10.91 19.49 -25.60
CA SER A 85 12.22 19.90 -25.08
C SER A 85 13.30 19.76 -26.17
N PRO A 86 14.14 20.81 -26.41
CA PRO A 86 15.19 20.76 -27.43
C PRO A 86 16.24 19.68 -27.18
N ASP A 87 16.50 19.33 -25.92
CA ASP A 87 17.49 18.35 -25.47
C ASP A 87 16.87 17.04 -24.96
N GLY A 88 15.54 16.92 -24.98
CA GLY A 88 14.83 15.75 -24.48
C GLY A 88 14.85 15.58 -22.95
N HIS A 89 15.33 16.58 -22.19
CA HIS A 89 15.46 16.55 -20.73
C HIS A 89 14.57 17.63 -20.06
N PRO A 90 13.24 17.42 -19.99
CA PRO A 90 12.36 18.42 -19.41
C PRO A 90 12.54 18.55 -17.90
N MET A 91 12.52 19.77 -17.41
CA MET A 91 12.47 20.07 -15.97
C MET A 91 11.01 20.15 -15.52
N ILE A 92 10.45 19.02 -15.07
CA ILE A 92 9.12 19.02 -14.49
C ILE A 92 9.15 18.39 -13.10
N ASN A 93 8.33 18.94 -12.20
CA ASN A 93 8.24 18.47 -10.82
C ASN A 93 7.00 17.57 -10.65
N ARG A 94 7.21 16.38 -10.09
CA ARG A 94 6.12 15.51 -9.64
C ARG A 94 5.68 15.94 -8.25
N ARG A 95 4.42 16.32 -8.10
CA ARG A 95 3.81 16.52 -6.78
C ARG A 95 3.26 15.19 -6.28
N GLY A 96 3.62 14.82 -5.06
CA GLY A 96 2.97 13.69 -4.38
C GLY A 96 1.51 14.03 -4.11
N VAL A 97 0.60 13.17 -4.55
CA VAL A 97 -0.83 13.27 -4.29
C VAL A 97 -1.28 11.96 -3.66
N GLY A 98 -2.09 12.05 -2.61
CA GLY A 98 -2.62 10.91 -1.89
C GLY A 98 -1.58 10.16 -1.04
N SER A 99 -2.04 9.10 -0.40
CA SER A 99 -1.21 8.24 0.44
C SER A 99 -0.24 7.43 -0.42
N ARG A 100 1.03 7.34 0.04
CA ARG A 100 2.02 6.43 -0.55
C ARG A 100 1.91 5.00 -0.03
N THR A 101 1.14 4.81 1.05
CA THR A 101 0.93 3.50 1.67
C THR A 101 -0.01 2.65 0.83
N GLN A 102 0.38 1.39 0.58
CA GLN A 102 -0.39 0.42 -0.19
C GLN A 102 -0.43 -0.89 0.58
N TYR A 103 -1.54 -1.60 0.48
CA TYR A 103 -1.75 -2.87 1.17
C TYR A 103 -2.04 -3.96 0.16
N TYR A 104 -1.33 -5.10 0.27
CA TYR A 104 -1.51 -6.27 -0.58
C TYR A 104 -1.86 -7.46 0.30
N GLN A 105 -3.06 -7.99 0.13
CA GLN A 105 -3.59 -9.09 0.93
C GLN A 105 -3.55 -10.40 0.13
N TYR A 106 -3.01 -11.45 0.74
CA TYR A 106 -2.95 -12.81 0.21
C TYR A 106 -3.62 -13.76 1.22
N PRO A 107 -4.96 -13.90 1.17
CA PRO A 107 -5.72 -14.64 2.17
C PRO A 107 -5.32 -16.11 2.30
N ALA A 108 -5.07 -16.79 1.18
CA ALA A 108 -4.67 -18.20 1.18
C ALA A 108 -3.32 -18.45 1.88
N GLU A 109 -2.43 -17.46 1.84
CA GLU A 109 -1.10 -17.53 2.44
C GLU A 109 -1.05 -16.86 3.83
N GLN A 110 -2.17 -16.27 4.28
CA GLN A 110 -2.27 -15.49 5.52
C GLN A 110 -1.21 -14.38 5.58
N LYS A 111 -0.89 -13.75 4.42
CA LYS A 111 0.13 -12.72 4.31
C LYS A 111 -0.45 -11.37 3.93
N LEU A 112 0.05 -10.36 4.61
CA LEU A 112 -0.16 -8.94 4.31
C LEU A 112 1.18 -8.31 3.99
N PHE A 113 1.27 -7.66 2.83
CA PHE A 113 2.39 -6.79 2.51
C PHE A 113 1.92 -5.35 2.55
N THR A 114 2.66 -4.53 3.27
CA THR A 114 2.45 -3.08 3.30
C THR A 114 3.63 -2.39 2.63
N LYS A 115 3.37 -1.69 1.52
CA LYS A 115 4.32 -0.71 1.01
C LYS A 115 4.12 0.57 1.80
N ASP A 116 5.16 1.08 2.42
CA ASP A 116 5.13 2.37 3.12
C ASP A 116 6.42 3.15 2.88
N ALA A 117 6.41 4.43 3.17
CA ALA A 117 7.50 5.34 2.85
C ALA A 117 8.04 6.07 4.08
N LEU A 118 9.36 6.18 4.14
CA LEU A 118 10.02 7.11 5.05
C LEU A 118 10.90 8.05 4.22
N MET A 119 10.53 9.32 4.20
CA MET A 119 11.14 10.35 3.34
C MET A 119 11.11 9.92 1.86
N VAL A 120 12.28 9.73 1.23
CA VAL A 120 12.40 9.36 -0.19
C VAL A 120 12.45 7.85 -0.44
N ASN A 121 12.60 7.05 0.59
CA ASN A 121 12.71 5.59 0.46
C ASN A 121 11.38 4.91 0.69
N ASP A 122 11.06 3.94 -0.17
CA ASP A 122 9.93 3.04 -0.02
C ASP A 122 10.38 1.70 0.56
N TYR A 123 9.58 1.16 1.46
CA TYR A 123 9.82 -0.10 2.15
C TYR A 123 8.67 -1.08 1.89
N LEU A 124 8.98 -2.36 1.85
CA LEU A 124 8.01 -3.44 1.81
C LEU A 124 8.03 -4.19 3.14
N ILE A 125 6.96 -4.03 3.90
CA ILE A 125 6.79 -4.64 5.22
C ILE A 125 5.94 -5.90 5.03
N GLU A 126 6.52 -7.06 5.36
CA GLU A 126 5.80 -8.33 5.37
C GLU A 126 5.30 -8.63 6.78
N GLY A 127 4.03 -9.05 6.88
CA GLY A 127 3.41 -9.46 8.14
C GLY A 127 2.27 -10.44 7.93
N PRO A 128 1.72 -10.99 9.01
CA PRO A 128 0.54 -11.83 8.95
C PRO A 128 -0.70 -11.00 8.61
N MET A 129 -1.68 -11.63 7.97
CA MET A 129 -2.99 -11.00 7.84
C MET A 129 -3.66 -10.87 9.20
N PRO A 130 -4.33 -9.73 9.47
CA PRO A 130 -5.13 -9.58 10.67
C PRO A 130 -6.23 -10.64 10.75
N VAL A 131 -6.42 -11.19 11.92
CA VAL A 131 -7.58 -12.04 12.23
C VAL A 131 -8.59 -11.18 12.96
N ILE A 132 -9.78 -11.01 12.37
CA ILE A 132 -10.86 -10.20 12.91
C ILE A 132 -12.06 -11.10 13.17
N ASP A 133 -12.54 -11.10 14.42
CA ASP A 133 -13.74 -11.87 14.80
C ASP A 133 -15.00 -11.09 14.42
N TRP A 134 -15.54 -11.43 13.25
CA TRP A 134 -16.73 -10.78 12.70
C TRP A 134 -18.02 -11.37 13.21
N LYS A 135 -18.93 -10.53 13.67
CA LYS A 135 -20.31 -10.88 13.99
C LYS A 135 -21.22 -10.43 12.85
N ILE A 136 -21.65 -11.38 12.02
CA ILE A 136 -22.54 -11.11 10.88
C ILE A 136 -23.97 -10.99 11.41
N SER A 137 -24.69 -9.92 11.01
CA SER A 137 -26.09 -9.72 11.35
C SER A 137 -27.01 -10.10 10.19
N GLY A 138 -28.33 -10.11 10.44
CA GLY A 138 -29.35 -10.27 9.41
C GLY A 138 -29.65 -9.01 8.60
N ASP A 139 -29.01 -7.88 8.95
CA ASP A 139 -29.25 -6.61 8.24
C ASP A 139 -28.67 -6.68 6.83
N THR A 140 -29.43 -6.21 5.84
CA THR A 140 -29.02 -6.15 4.44
C THR A 140 -29.17 -4.74 3.87
N ALA A 141 -28.36 -4.42 2.87
CA ALA A 141 -28.43 -3.17 2.12
C ALA A 141 -27.95 -3.39 0.68
N THR A 142 -28.26 -2.44 -0.20
CA THR A 142 -27.80 -2.47 -1.60
C THR A 142 -26.83 -1.33 -1.87
N PHE A 143 -25.65 -1.67 -2.40
CA PHE A 143 -24.60 -0.72 -2.79
C PHE A 143 -24.26 -0.91 -4.26
N GLY A 144 -24.58 0.09 -5.10
CA GLY A 144 -24.29 0.01 -6.54
C GLY A 144 -24.89 -1.22 -7.25
N GLY A 145 -26.06 -1.69 -6.79
CA GLY A 145 -26.71 -2.88 -7.29
C GLY A 145 -26.23 -4.20 -6.66
N LEU A 146 -25.25 -4.18 -5.77
CA LEU A 146 -24.77 -5.35 -5.02
C LEU A 146 -25.59 -5.56 -3.75
N HIS A 147 -26.00 -6.81 -3.48
CA HIS A 147 -26.64 -7.16 -2.22
C HIS A 147 -25.60 -7.42 -1.16
N CYS A 148 -25.62 -6.62 -0.10
CA CYS A 148 -24.62 -6.66 0.94
C CYS A 148 -25.26 -6.94 2.30
N GLN A 149 -24.46 -7.51 3.19
CA GLN A 149 -24.84 -7.88 4.55
C GLN A 149 -23.95 -7.15 5.54
N LYS A 150 -24.48 -6.82 6.70
CA LYS A 150 -23.76 -6.09 7.74
C LYS A 150 -23.00 -7.05 8.65
N ALA A 151 -21.82 -6.63 9.06
CA ALA A 151 -21.08 -7.27 10.13
C ALA A 151 -20.46 -6.23 11.06
N THR A 152 -20.14 -6.66 12.29
CA THR A 152 -19.41 -5.86 13.27
C THR A 152 -18.20 -6.64 13.77
N GLY A 153 -17.10 -5.96 14.10
CA GLY A 153 -15.89 -6.59 14.61
C GLY A 153 -14.97 -5.60 15.28
N HIS A 154 -14.06 -6.10 16.10
CA HIS A 154 -13.04 -5.30 16.77
C HIS A 154 -11.69 -5.50 16.09
N PHE A 155 -11.01 -4.39 15.75
CA PHE A 155 -9.67 -4.44 15.18
C PHE A 155 -8.89 -3.14 15.41
N GLY A 156 -7.63 -3.26 15.85
CA GLY A 156 -6.74 -2.13 16.05
C GLY A 156 -7.30 -1.11 17.03
N GLY A 157 -7.84 -1.55 18.16
CA GLY A 157 -8.42 -0.71 19.22
C GLY A 157 -9.70 0.03 18.82
N ARG A 158 -10.36 -0.38 17.71
CA ARG A 158 -11.60 0.24 17.20
C ARG A 158 -12.67 -0.83 16.93
N ASP A 159 -13.92 -0.48 17.21
CA ASP A 159 -15.09 -1.28 16.83
C ASP A 159 -15.59 -0.82 15.47
N TYR A 160 -15.61 -1.74 14.50
CA TYR A 160 -16.02 -1.47 13.12
C TYR A 160 -17.43 -1.99 12.84
N ILE A 161 -18.15 -1.24 12.00
CA ILE A 161 -19.38 -1.63 11.33
C ILE A 161 -19.04 -1.67 9.84
N VAL A 162 -19.31 -2.82 9.19
CA VAL A 162 -18.97 -3.01 7.79
C VAL A 162 -20.13 -3.57 7.01
N TRP A 163 -20.15 -3.30 5.70
CA TRP A 163 -21.03 -3.92 4.72
C TRP A 163 -20.17 -4.73 3.75
N PHE A 164 -20.40 -6.02 3.68
CA PHE A 164 -19.73 -6.92 2.75
C PHE A 164 -20.74 -7.54 1.79
N CYS A 165 -20.30 -7.86 0.58
CA CYS A 165 -21.18 -8.37 -0.49
C CYS A 165 -20.86 -9.83 -0.79
N PRO A 166 -21.70 -10.80 -0.37
CA PRO A 166 -21.54 -12.21 -0.71
C PRO A 166 -21.58 -12.51 -2.22
N ASP A 167 -22.23 -11.62 -3.01
CA ASP A 167 -22.23 -11.70 -4.48
C ASP A 167 -20.82 -11.58 -5.09
N LEU A 168 -19.86 -11.09 -4.31
CA LEU A 168 -18.44 -10.97 -4.64
C LEU A 168 -17.63 -11.87 -3.68
N PRO A 169 -17.56 -13.19 -3.93
CA PRO A 169 -17.08 -14.18 -2.94
C PRO A 169 -15.54 -14.16 -2.81
N VAL A 170 -14.96 -13.01 -2.55
CA VAL A 170 -13.52 -12.81 -2.30
C VAL A 170 -13.37 -12.17 -0.93
N HIS A 171 -12.50 -12.77 -0.09
CA HIS A 171 -12.21 -12.28 1.26
C HIS A 171 -11.31 -11.05 1.22
N ALA A 172 -11.80 -9.93 0.73
CA ALA A 172 -11.04 -8.71 0.53
C ALA A 172 -11.76 -7.50 1.11
N GLY A 173 -10.99 -6.49 1.50
CA GLY A 173 -11.52 -5.23 2.01
C GLY A 173 -10.48 -4.11 1.97
N PRO A 174 -10.92 -2.86 2.24
CA PRO A 174 -10.03 -1.71 2.26
C PRO A 174 -9.05 -1.81 3.43
N TRP A 175 -7.86 -1.22 3.25
CA TRP A 175 -6.80 -1.17 4.25
C TRP A 175 -6.40 -2.57 4.75
N LYS A 176 -6.61 -2.86 6.04
CA LYS A 176 -6.32 -4.16 6.68
C LYS A 176 -7.59 -4.97 6.98
N LEU A 177 -8.77 -4.43 6.67
CA LEU A 177 -10.04 -5.12 6.90
C LEU A 177 -10.19 -6.28 5.91
N ASN A 178 -10.51 -7.47 6.43
CA ASN A 178 -10.59 -8.71 5.65
C ASN A 178 -11.37 -9.79 6.40
N GLY A 179 -11.51 -10.98 5.81
CA GLY A 179 -11.96 -12.21 6.49
C GLY A 179 -13.46 -12.49 6.40
N LEU A 180 -14.28 -11.57 5.89
CA LEU A 180 -15.70 -11.82 5.63
C LEU A 180 -15.91 -12.64 4.33
N PRO A 181 -16.99 -13.41 4.19
CA PRO A 181 -17.28 -14.21 3.01
C PRO A 181 -17.82 -13.35 1.85
N GLY A 182 -17.06 -12.32 1.45
CA GLY A 182 -17.39 -11.35 0.42
C GLY A 182 -16.56 -10.08 0.56
N VAL A 183 -16.54 -9.27 -0.50
CA VAL A 183 -15.79 -8.01 -0.51
C VAL A 183 -16.46 -6.99 0.42
N ILE A 184 -15.68 -6.40 1.32
CA ILE A 184 -16.11 -5.28 2.16
C ILE A 184 -16.18 -4.02 1.31
N VAL A 185 -17.38 -3.52 1.04
CA VAL A 185 -17.62 -2.36 0.17
C VAL A 185 -17.78 -1.05 0.94
N GLU A 186 -18.16 -1.12 2.21
CA GLU A 186 -18.24 0.04 3.09
C GLU A 186 -17.82 -0.36 4.50
N ALA A 187 -17.10 0.52 5.21
CA ALA A 187 -16.71 0.29 6.58
C ALA A 187 -16.56 1.63 7.32
N HIS A 188 -16.88 1.64 8.61
CA HIS A 188 -16.56 2.76 9.50
C HIS A 188 -16.40 2.28 10.94
N ASP A 189 -15.59 2.98 11.72
CA ASP A 189 -15.57 2.75 13.15
C ASP A 189 -16.81 3.36 13.82
N THR A 190 -17.14 2.93 15.03
CA THR A 190 -18.35 3.38 15.76
C THR A 190 -18.36 4.87 16.09
N LYS A 191 -17.20 5.54 16.00
CA LYS A 191 -17.05 6.98 16.22
C LYS A 191 -17.07 7.79 14.92
N ASN A 192 -17.13 7.15 13.77
CA ASN A 192 -16.97 7.75 12.44
C ASN A 192 -15.66 8.56 12.32
N GLU A 193 -14.60 8.12 12.98
CA GLU A 193 -13.27 8.71 12.89
C GLU A 193 -12.47 8.10 11.72
N VAL A 194 -12.76 6.86 11.39
CA VAL A 194 -12.21 6.13 10.25
C VAL A 194 -13.36 5.63 9.40
N VAL A 195 -13.49 6.13 8.18
CA VAL A 195 -14.62 5.83 7.29
C VAL A 195 -14.12 5.48 5.89
N PHE A 196 -14.52 4.33 5.38
CA PHE A 196 -14.38 3.90 4.00
C PHE A 196 -15.77 3.89 3.37
N LYS A 197 -16.20 5.04 2.86
CA LYS A 197 -17.53 5.20 2.26
C LYS A 197 -17.53 4.66 0.84
N PHE A 198 -18.48 3.77 0.52
CA PHE A 198 -18.66 3.26 -0.84
C PHE A 198 -18.81 4.39 -1.86
N ASN A 199 -18.04 4.33 -2.94
CA ASN A 199 -18.04 5.35 -4.01
C ASN A 199 -18.08 4.73 -5.42
N GLY A 200 -18.49 3.48 -5.52
CA GLY A 200 -18.68 2.81 -6.79
C GLY A 200 -17.92 1.50 -6.93
N VAL A 201 -18.31 0.75 -7.93
CA VAL A 201 -17.68 -0.51 -8.32
C VAL A 201 -17.61 -0.58 -9.85
N GLU A 202 -16.49 -1.05 -10.36
CA GLU A 202 -16.30 -1.24 -11.80
C GLU A 202 -15.53 -2.53 -12.10
N LYS A 203 -15.84 -3.15 -13.23
CA LYS A 203 -15.05 -4.28 -13.74
C LYS A 203 -13.80 -3.73 -14.42
N THR A 204 -12.66 -4.33 -14.14
CA THR A 204 -11.45 -3.98 -14.86
C THR A 204 -11.50 -4.53 -16.28
N VAL A 205 -11.00 -3.73 -17.22
CA VAL A 205 -10.70 -4.25 -18.56
C VAL A 205 -9.32 -4.92 -18.46
N PRO A 206 -9.18 -6.21 -18.80
CA PRO A 206 -7.88 -6.84 -18.86
C PRO A 206 -6.95 -6.01 -19.74
N SER A 207 -5.89 -5.48 -19.15
CA SER A 207 -4.82 -4.87 -19.96
C SER A 207 -4.23 -5.99 -20.82
N PRO A 208 -4.01 -5.78 -22.13
CA PRO A 208 -3.33 -6.79 -22.96
C PRO A 208 -2.01 -7.12 -22.27
N ALA A 209 -1.84 -8.43 -21.96
CA ALA A 209 -0.63 -8.91 -21.30
C ALA A 209 0.59 -8.25 -21.96
N LYS A 210 1.55 -7.77 -21.16
CA LYS A 210 2.84 -7.21 -21.60
C LYS A 210 3.69 -8.25 -22.41
N GLY A 211 3.08 -8.91 -23.38
CA GLY A 211 3.72 -9.91 -24.26
C GLY A 211 3.85 -9.47 -25.71
N GLN A 212 3.24 -8.34 -26.09
CA GLN A 212 3.28 -7.86 -27.47
C GLN A 212 3.32 -6.32 -27.56
N SER A 213 4.19 -5.67 -26.83
CA SER A 213 4.64 -4.36 -27.26
C SER A 213 5.75 -4.59 -28.31
N THR A 214 5.43 -4.38 -29.55
CA THR A 214 6.36 -4.30 -30.71
C THR A 214 7.26 -3.07 -30.65
N GLY A 215 7.60 -2.58 -29.50
CA GLY A 215 8.57 -1.53 -29.24
C GLY A 215 9.31 -1.90 -27.97
N GLY A 216 10.61 -2.12 -28.10
CA GLY A 216 11.57 -2.64 -27.12
C GLY A 216 11.16 -2.41 -25.68
N ALA A 217 11.10 -3.51 -24.91
CA ALA A 217 10.94 -3.44 -23.46
C ALA A 217 12.12 -2.60 -22.95
N THR A 218 11.89 -1.32 -22.72
CA THR A 218 12.85 -0.49 -21.97
C THR A 218 12.92 -1.11 -20.59
N ASP A 219 14.09 -1.62 -20.22
CA ASP A 219 14.34 -2.03 -18.84
C ASP A 219 13.94 -0.84 -17.97
N GLU A 220 13.24 -1.09 -16.87
CA GLU A 220 12.83 -0.01 -15.95
C GLU A 220 14.05 0.78 -15.45
N ASN A 221 15.26 0.17 -15.53
CA ASN A 221 16.53 0.83 -15.24
C ASN A 221 16.91 1.89 -16.29
N ASP A 222 16.42 1.72 -17.53
CA ASP A 222 16.66 2.69 -18.62
C ASP A 222 15.72 3.90 -18.52
N LEU A 223 14.67 3.80 -17.68
CA LEU A 223 13.77 4.91 -17.44
C LEU A 223 14.41 5.96 -16.53
N PRO A 224 14.16 7.25 -16.81
CA PRO A 224 14.46 8.30 -15.86
C PRO A 224 13.92 7.95 -14.46
N PRO A 225 14.69 8.20 -13.39
CA PRO A 225 14.27 7.82 -12.03
C PRO A 225 12.87 8.29 -11.65
N ILE A 226 12.46 9.45 -12.16
CA ILE A 226 11.14 10.06 -11.92
C ILE A 226 9.98 9.26 -12.54
N LEU A 227 10.22 8.39 -13.52
CA LEU A 227 9.23 7.54 -14.19
C LEU A 227 9.22 6.09 -13.68
N ARG A 228 10.19 5.71 -12.85
CA ARG A 228 10.25 4.34 -12.32
C ARG A 228 9.04 4.03 -11.46
N GLY A 229 8.48 2.84 -11.61
CA GLY A 229 7.26 2.41 -10.93
C GLY A 229 5.96 3.00 -11.47
N LEU A 230 6.03 3.96 -12.42
CA LEU A 230 4.83 4.51 -13.07
C LEU A 230 4.34 3.69 -14.27
N ASN A 231 5.16 2.81 -14.80
CA ASN A 231 4.83 1.97 -15.97
C ASN A 231 4.19 0.63 -15.61
N ASP A 232 4.03 0.36 -14.32
CA ASP A 232 3.34 -0.84 -13.88
C ASP A 232 1.85 -0.77 -14.25
N ASP A 233 1.32 -1.91 -14.71
CA ASP A 233 -0.12 -2.04 -14.91
C ASP A 233 -0.83 -1.94 -13.54
N PRO A 234 -1.67 -0.95 -13.30
CA PRO A 234 -2.34 -0.78 -12.01
C PRO A 234 -3.24 -1.99 -11.66
N ASN A 235 -3.69 -2.77 -12.66
CA ASN A 235 -4.52 -3.94 -12.47
C ASN A 235 -3.73 -5.18 -12.01
N VAL A 236 -2.40 -5.14 -12.09
CA VAL A 236 -1.57 -6.22 -11.55
C VAL A 236 -1.47 -6.08 -10.04
N ILE A 237 -1.89 -7.14 -9.35
CA ILE A 237 -1.81 -7.25 -7.91
C ILE A 237 -0.53 -8.01 -7.57
N ALA A 238 0.52 -7.25 -7.31
CA ALA A 238 1.80 -7.77 -6.84
C ALA A 238 2.50 -6.70 -5.98
N PRO A 239 3.10 -7.07 -4.83
CA PRO A 239 3.98 -6.16 -4.13
C PRO A 239 5.17 -5.78 -5.02
N PRO A 240 5.60 -4.51 -5.03
CA PRO A 240 6.75 -4.09 -5.82
C PRO A 240 8.02 -4.88 -5.45
N ALA A 241 8.67 -5.48 -6.45
CA ALA A 241 9.79 -6.42 -6.22
C ALA A 241 11.10 -5.76 -5.74
N ARG A 242 11.28 -4.47 -6.01
CA ARG A 242 12.55 -3.74 -5.80
C ARG A 242 12.61 -2.90 -4.54
N LEU A 243 11.68 -3.09 -3.60
CA LEU A 243 11.67 -2.34 -2.36
C LEU A 243 12.54 -2.98 -1.30
N THR A 244 13.05 -2.17 -0.40
CA THR A 244 13.75 -2.65 0.80
C THR A 244 12.77 -3.43 1.67
N LYS A 245 12.97 -4.75 1.77
CA LYS A 245 12.14 -5.59 2.63
C LYS A 245 12.51 -5.35 4.10
N THR A 246 11.50 -5.25 4.95
CA THR A 246 11.68 -5.01 6.38
C THR A 246 10.53 -5.63 7.18
N THR A 247 10.68 -5.70 8.49
CA THR A 247 9.61 -6.07 9.41
C THR A 247 8.92 -4.83 9.97
N GLN A 248 7.68 -4.97 10.47
CA GLN A 248 6.98 -3.85 11.12
C GLN A 248 7.82 -3.24 12.25
N LYS A 249 8.42 -4.09 13.08
CA LYS A 249 9.26 -3.65 14.22
C LYS A 249 10.47 -2.81 13.79
N GLU A 250 11.12 -3.17 12.70
CA GLU A 250 12.27 -2.42 12.19
C GLU A 250 11.83 -1.12 11.54
N PHE A 251 10.74 -1.16 10.79
CA PHE A 251 10.16 0.04 10.19
C PHE A 251 9.72 1.06 11.26
N ASP A 252 9.11 0.60 12.36
CA ASP A 252 8.71 1.47 13.47
C ASP A 252 9.93 2.10 14.17
N LYS A 253 11.04 1.37 14.28
CA LYS A 253 12.30 1.96 14.79
C LYS A 253 12.85 3.04 13.87
N LEU A 254 12.79 2.82 12.53
CA LEU A 254 13.22 3.83 11.56
C LEU A 254 12.33 5.07 11.64
N ARG A 255 11.01 4.87 11.75
CA ARG A 255 10.04 5.96 11.91
C ARG A 255 10.30 6.77 13.18
N ALA A 256 10.49 6.10 14.31
CA ALA A 256 10.81 6.75 15.58
C ALA A 256 12.14 7.53 15.52
N ALA A 257 13.16 7.00 14.82
CA ALA A 257 14.42 7.72 14.60
C ALA A 257 14.22 8.97 13.73
N MET A 258 13.41 8.87 12.68
CA MET A 258 13.05 10.01 11.82
C MET A 258 12.29 11.09 12.60
N GLU A 259 11.32 10.70 13.42
CA GLU A 259 10.53 11.64 14.24
C GLU A 259 11.39 12.34 15.30
N LYS A 260 12.37 11.64 15.87
CA LYS A 260 13.27 12.17 16.89
C LYS A 260 14.23 13.22 16.32
N ASP A 261 14.83 12.95 15.18
CA ASP A 261 15.77 13.87 14.51
C ASP A 261 15.70 13.72 12.98
N PRO A 262 14.74 14.42 12.33
CA PRO A 262 14.56 14.34 10.89
C PRO A 262 15.79 14.72 10.07
N ALA A 263 16.60 15.67 10.55
CA ALA A 263 17.78 16.14 9.83
C ALA A 263 18.91 15.10 9.86
N ALA A 264 19.23 14.55 11.02
CA ALA A 264 20.20 13.48 11.13
C ALA A 264 19.76 12.21 10.39
N PHE A 265 18.45 11.87 10.44
CA PHE A 265 17.90 10.76 9.70
C PHE A 265 18.05 10.95 8.18
N ALA A 266 17.74 12.15 7.66
CA ALA A 266 17.91 12.46 6.25
C ALA A 266 19.36 12.38 5.79
N GLN A 267 20.32 12.85 6.59
CA GLN A 267 21.74 12.71 6.30
C GLN A 267 22.17 11.25 6.22
N ALA A 268 21.70 10.41 7.16
CA ALA A 268 21.98 8.97 7.16
C ALA A 268 21.41 8.27 5.92
N ILE A 269 20.17 8.58 5.53
CA ILE A 269 19.53 8.06 4.32
C ILE A 269 20.30 8.50 3.07
N ASN A 270 20.69 9.77 2.95
CA ASN A 270 21.46 10.25 1.81
C ASN A 270 22.83 9.57 1.71
N ALA A 271 23.50 9.32 2.84
CA ALA A 271 24.77 8.61 2.88
C ALA A 271 24.63 7.14 2.45
N ALA A 272 23.55 6.46 2.85
CA ALA A 272 23.25 5.10 2.43
C ALA A 272 22.92 5.05 0.93
N ASN A 273 21.99 5.87 0.47
CA ASN A 273 21.57 5.93 -0.92
C ASN A 273 22.71 6.32 -1.88
N SER A 274 23.68 7.13 -1.41
CA SER A 274 24.85 7.49 -2.23
C SER A 274 25.76 6.30 -2.51
N ARG A 275 25.79 5.30 -1.63
CA ARG A 275 26.59 4.07 -1.82
C ARG A 275 25.88 3.08 -2.75
N GLU A 276 24.56 3.10 -2.78
CA GLU A 276 23.73 2.14 -3.53
C GLU A 276 23.14 2.73 -4.82
N GLY A 277 23.46 3.99 -5.17
CA GLY A 277 22.89 4.67 -6.34
C GLY A 277 21.40 5.02 -6.20
N GLY A 278 20.89 5.05 -4.96
CA GLY A 278 19.51 5.35 -4.64
C GLY A 278 19.17 6.85 -4.71
N PRO A 279 17.89 7.19 -4.46
CA PRO A 279 17.40 8.56 -4.50
C PRO A 279 18.05 9.42 -3.40
N LYS A 280 18.37 10.66 -3.72
CA LYS A 280 18.94 11.63 -2.78
C LYS A 280 17.96 12.75 -2.50
N MET A 281 18.05 13.30 -1.30
CA MET A 281 17.36 14.54 -0.91
C MET A 281 18.33 15.70 -1.02
N ASP A 282 18.07 16.63 -1.94
CA ASP A 282 18.95 17.79 -2.13
C ASP A 282 18.83 18.79 -0.97
N HIS A 283 17.63 18.91 -0.39
CA HIS A 283 17.38 19.75 0.78
C HIS A 283 16.33 19.09 1.68
N VAL A 284 16.68 18.86 2.94
CA VAL A 284 15.71 18.58 3.99
C VAL A 284 15.23 19.93 4.50
N VAL A 285 14.06 20.36 4.03
CA VAL A 285 13.40 21.49 4.66
C VAL A 285 12.83 21.01 5.99
N VAL A 286 13.65 21.10 7.03
CA VAL A 286 13.14 21.05 8.41
C VAL A 286 12.38 22.36 8.57
N GLY A 287 11.08 22.32 8.43
CA GLY A 287 10.21 23.48 8.71
C GLY A 287 10.57 24.06 10.07
N PRO A 288 10.34 25.38 10.30
CA PRO A 288 10.55 25.96 11.60
C PRO A 288 9.81 25.09 12.63
N LYS A 289 10.36 24.95 13.85
CA LYS A 289 9.74 24.28 14.99
C LYS A 289 8.41 24.99 15.36
N GLY A 290 7.48 25.01 14.44
CA GLY A 290 6.11 25.47 14.57
C GLY A 290 5.21 24.24 14.55
N LYS A 291 4.07 24.33 15.15
CA LYS A 291 3.07 23.26 15.24
C LYS A 291 2.85 22.61 13.87
N GLY A 292 3.59 21.52 13.59
CA GLY A 292 3.28 20.64 12.47
C GLY A 292 1.85 20.09 12.65
N PRO A 293 1.29 19.45 11.63
CA PRO A 293 -0.01 18.81 11.76
C PRO A 293 0.00 17.87 12.97
N VAL A 294 -1.03 17.96 13.78
CA VAL A 294 -1.20 17.11 14.96
C VAL A 294 -1.78 15.78 14.49
N PHE A 295 -1.08 14.67 14.76
CA PHE A 295 -1.56 13.32 14.49
C PHE A 295 -1.76 12.62 15.85
N ASN A 296 -2.91 12.82 16.48
CA ASN A 296 -3.21 12.27 17.80
C ASN A 296 -4.22 11.12 17.77
N ASN A 297 -4.70 10.74 16.62
CA ASN A 297 -5.69 9.68 16.43
C ASN A 297 -5.30 8.75 15.25
N PRO A 298 -4.30 7.87 15.44
CA PRO A 298 -3.87 6.95 14.40
C PRO A 298 -4.99 5.97 14.00
N MET A 299 -4.84 5.35 12.83
CA MET A 299 -5.77 4.32 12.34
C MET A 299 -5.92 3.16 13.33
N GLU A 300 -4.82 2.72 13.92
CA GLU A 300 -4.78 1.68 14.95
C GLU A 300 -4.50 2.32 16.31
N LEU A 301 -5.40 2.10 17.25
CA LEU A 301 -5.27 2.53 18.64
C LEU A 301 -4.70 1.39 19.49
N PRO A 302 -4.11 1.67 20.65
CA PRO A 302 -3.76 0.63 21.62
C PRO A 302 -4.99 -0.18 22.02
N GLU A 303 -4.82 -1.51 22.07
CA GLU A 303 -5.84 -2.40 22.62
C GLU A 303 -6.04 -2.07 24.10
N LYS A 304 -7.30 -2.12 24.55
CA LYS A 304 -7.68 -1.81 25.94
C LYS A 304 -7.75 -3.09 26.78
#